data_47ed345dfdcf61e5d3a3ad7eb22d2efd
#
_entry.id   47ed345dfdcf61e5d3a3ad7eb22d2efd
#
_cell.length_a   1.000
_cell.length_b   1.000
_cell.length_c   1.000
_cell.angle_alpha   90.00
_cell.angle_beta   90.00
_cell.angle_gamma   90.00
#
_symmetry.space_group_name_H-M   'P 1'
#
loop_
_entity.id
_entity.type
_entity.pdbx_description
1 polymer ?
#
loop_
_entity_poly.entity_id
_entity_poly.type
_entity_poly.pdbx_seq_one_letter_code
_entity_poly.pdbx_strand_id
1 'polypeptide(L)'
;MWGFFGHDMDRPSVPGDARAASPQAYAHQVIDDRDRDLGTVLSYLVGRPVRTVELAKALGVARSSYYAARDEGRLISADNLLRLADVFGLNPVDLLVRYGLVSHDATVEYARDAGPAPATTGTADTAGLHPRMDLPPL
;
A
#
# COMPACT_ATOMS: atom_id res chain seq x y z
N MET A 1 -10.95 -41.79 48.11
CA MET A 1 -11.76 -41.10 47.67
C MET A 1 -11.52 -39.89 47.09
N TRP A 2 -10.79 -39.64 46.61
CA TRP A 2 -10.23 -38.59 46.15
C TRP A 2 -9.96 -38.61 44.78
N GLY A 3 -10.67 -39.20 44.14
CA GLY A 3 -10.49 -39.48 42.83
C GLY A 3 -10.55 -38.46 41.90
N PHE A 4 -10.78 -37.43 42.27
CA PHE A 4 -10.94 -36.40 41.46
C PHE A 4 -9.91 -35.96 40.64
N PHE A 5 -9.19 -36.60 40.54
CA PHE A 5 -8.13 -36.30 39.87
C PHE A 5 -8.18 -36.33 38.44
N GLY A 6 -9.08 -36.79 37.85
CA GLY A 6 -9.23 -36.85 36.44
C GLY A 6 -9.44 -35.56 35.77
N HIS A 7 -9.28 -34.55 36.45
CA HIS A 7 -9.55 -33.29 35.87
C HIS A 7 -8.61 -32.82 34.89
N ASP A 8 -7.53 -33.39 34.80
CA ASP A 8 -6.56 -33.03 33.80
C ASP A 8 -7.04 -33.19 32.40
N MET A 9 -8.18 -33.80 32.31
CA MET A 9 -8.69 -33.96 31.02
C MET A 9 -9.34 -32.80 30.47
N ASP A 10 -9.69 -31.94 31.29
CA ASP A 10 -10.24 -30.68 30.85
C ASP A 10 -9.22 -29.64 30.52
N ARG A 11 -8.11 -30.05 30.11
CA ARG A 11 -7.34 -29.13 29.35
C ARG A 11 -8.14 -28.76 28.15
N PRO A 12 -8.58 -27.54 28.04
CA PRO A 12 -9.11 -27.10 26.78
C PRO A 12 -8.03 -27.41 25.78
N SER A 13 -8.37 -28.20 24.84
CA SER A 13 -7.56 -28.40 23.71
C SER A 13 -7.15 -27.02 23.28
N VAL A 14 -5.93 -26.74 23.48
CA VAL A 14 -5.40 -25.51 22.96
C VAL A 14 -5.78 -25.57 21.51
N PRO A 15 -6.54 -24.63 21.04
CA PRO A 15 -6.79 -24.57 19.62
C PRO A 15 -5.45 -24.41 18.97
N GLY A 16 -4.87 -25.50 18.73
CA GLY A 16 -3.66 -25.59 17.98
C GLY A 16 -3.84 -25.20 16.54
N ASP A 17 -4.91 -24.65 16.36
CA ASP A 17 -5.46 -24.38 15.10
C ASP A 17 -4.91 -23.19 14.48
N ALA A 18 -4.19 -22.44 15.22
CA ALA A 18 -3.38 -21.41 14.65
C ALA A 18 -2.45 -21.90 13.53
N ARG A 19 -2.16 -23.17 13.53
CA ARG A 19 -1.35 -23.69 12.47
C ARG A 19 -2.13 -24.10 11.24
N ALA A 20 -3.40 -24.13 11.35
CA ALA A 20 -4.24 -24.40 10.22
C ALA A 20 -4.39 -23.20 9.29
N ALA A 21 -3.91 -22.06 9.69
CA ALA A 21 -3.81 -20.94 8.77
C ALA A 21 -2.79 -21.29 7.70
N SER A 22 -3.30 -21.74 6.56
CA SER A 22 -2.47 -21.98 5.41
C SER A 22 -1.82 -20.66 4.97
N PRO A 23 -0.61 -20.69 4.41
CA PRO A 23 0.01 -19.49 3.86
C PRO A 23 -0.86 -18.74 2.87
N GLN A 24 -1.77 -19.45 2.23
CA GLN A 24 -2.75 -18.86 1.33
C GLN A 24 -3.78 -17.99 2.03
N ALA A 25 -4.09 -18.26 3.29
CA ALA A 25 -4.99 -17.42 4.06
C ALA A 25 -4.41 -16.03 4.32
N TYR A 26 -3.10 -15.92 4.41
CA TYR A 26 -2.43 -14.63 4.55
C TYR A 26 -2.39 -13.85 3.22
N ALA A 27 -2.36 -14.54 2.10
CA ALA A 27 -2.33 -13.91 0.79
C ALA A 27 -3.63 -13.18 0.45
N HIS A 28 -4.71 -13.50 1.13
CA HIS A 28 -6.02 -12.89 0.92
C HIS A 28 -6.40 -11.91 2.04
N GLN A 29 -5.51 -11.66 2.96
CA GLN A 29 -5.76 -10.70 4.00
C GLN A 29 -5.62 -9.30 3.40
N VAL A 30 -6.72 -8.77 2.94
CA VAL A 30 -6.79 -7.36 2.55
C VAL A 30 -6.58 -6.55 3.82
N ILE A 31 -5.50 -5.80 3.84
CA ILE A 31 -5.24 -4.89 4.95
C ILE A 31 -6.22 -3.73 4.81
N ASP A 32 -7.18 -3.67 5.71
CA ASP A 32 -8.16 -2.60 5.77
C ASP A 32 -7.68 -1.54 6.77
N ASP A 33 -7.29 -0.42 6.26
CA ASP A 33 -6.81 0.73 7.04
C ASP A 33 -7.79 1.90 7.04
N ARG A 34 -9.05 1.66 6.65
CA ARG A 34 -10.08 2.72 6.51
C ARG A 34 -10.28 3.54 7.78
N ASP A 35 -10.20 2.88 8.93
CA ASP A 35 -10.42 3.50 10.22
C ASP A 35 -9.12 4.02 10.86
N ARG A 36 -8.00 3.85 10.20
CA ARG A 36 -6.71 4.26 10.71
C ARG A 36 -6.34 5.67 10.25
N ASP A 37 -5.67 6.36 11.15
CA ASP A 37 -5.13 7.68 10.82
C ASP A 37 -4.11 7.59 9.67
N LEU A 38 -4.28 8.45 8.69
CA LEU A 38 -3.44 8.50 7.50
C LEU A 38 -1.95 8.67 7.81
N GLY A 39 -1.63 9.52 8.79
CA GLY A 39 -0.26 9.74 9.21
C GLY A 39 0.38 8.47 9.80
N THR A 40 -0.40 7.69 10.53
CA THR A 40 0.05 6.42 11.11
C THR A 40 0.33 5.39 10.03
N VAL A 41 -0.58 5.25 9.07
CA VAL A 41 -0.42 4.30 7.96
C VAL A 41 0.78 4.68 7.10
N LEU A 42 0.92 5.94 6.74
CA LEU A 42 2.06 6.42 5.96
C LEU A 42 3.38 6.27 6.70
N SER A 43 3.41 6.53 8.00
CA SER A 43 4.61 6.31 8.81
C SER A 43 5.06 4.87 8.79
N TYR A 44 4.10 3.95 8.85
CA TYR A 44 4.39 2.51 8.74
C TYR A 44 4.94 2.14 7.36
N LEU A 45 4.30 2.61 6.29
CA LEU A 45 4.71 2.29 4.92
C LEU A 45 6.06 2.90 4.53
N VAL A 46 6.31 4.11 4.98
CA VAL A 46 7.58 4.83 4.72
C VAL A 46 8.72 4.32 5.61
N GLY A 47 8.39 3.68 6.73
CA GLY A 47 9.38 3.18 7.70
C GLY A 47 9.98 4.27 8.59
N ARG A 48 9.36 5.44 8.66
CA ARG A 48 9.75 6.55 9.55
C ARG A 48 8.53 7.36 9.97
N PRO A 49 8.60 8.07 11.09
CA PRO A 49 7.51 8.98 11.48
C PRO A 49 7.25 10.04 10.42
N VAL A 50 6.01 10.13 9.96
CA VAL A 50 5.55 11.18 9.04
C VAL A 50 4.72 12.18 9.84
N ARG A 51 5.15 13.43 9.82
CA ARG A 51 4.49 14.48 10.58
C ARG A 51 3.35 15.11 9.80
N THR A 52 2.34 15.59 10.50
CA THR A 52 1.19 16.29 9.89
C THR A 52 1.63 17.45 8.98
N VAL A 53 2.69 18.13 9.33
CA VAL A 53 3.24 19.22 8.51
C VAL A 53 3.75 18.70 7.16
N GLU A 54 4.37 17.54 7.14
CA GLU A 54 4.83 16.89 5.90
C GLU A 54 3.63 16.48 5.03
N LEU A 55 2.58 15.95 5.65
CA LEU A 55 1.35 15.58 4.95
C LEU A 55 0.66 16.78 4.34
N ALA A 56 0.48 17.84 5.11
CA ALA A 56 -0.12 19.09 4.63
C ALA A 56 0.68 19.67 3.46
N LYS A 57 2.01 19.67 3.56
CA LYS A 57 2.91 20.11 2.50
C LYS A 57 2.79 19.24 1.24
N ALA A 58 2.76 17.93 1.41
CA ALA A 58 2.61 16.99 0.30
C ALA A 58 1.28 17.19 -0.45
N LEU A 59 0.23 17.49 0.30
CA LEU A 59 -1.09 17.79 -0.26
C LEU A 59 -1.23 19.21 -0.81
N GLY A 60 -0.28 20.08 -0.52
CA GLY A 60 -0.32 21.48 -0.94
C GLY A 60 -1.37 22.32 -0.20
N VAL A 61 -1.71 21.94 1.02
CA VAL A 61 -2.72 22.62 1.84
C VAL A 61 -2.11 23.20 3.11
N ALA A 62 -2.77 24.22 3.67
CA ALA A 62 -2.39 24.75 4.97
C ALA A 62 -2.66 23.70 6.07
N ARG A 63 -1.92 23.78 7.16
CA ARG A 63 -2.08 22.87 8.30
C ARG A 63 -3.50 22.88 8.87
N SER A 64 -4.12 24.04 8.96
CA SER A 64 -5.52 24.17 9.41
C SER A 64 -6.49 23.48 8.45
N SER A 65 -6.27 23.61 7.14
CA SER A 65 -7.09 22.96 6.12
C SER A 65 -6.93 21.44 6.16
N TYR A 66 -5.73 20.96 6.48
CA TYR A 66 -5.49 19.53 6.68
C TYR A 66 -6.34 18.98 7.82
N TYR A 67 -6.34 19.65 8.97
CA TYR A 67 -7.15 19.21 10.12
C TYR A 67 -8.64 19.27 9.83
N ALA A 68 -9.12 20.35 9.17
CA ALA A 68 -10.50 20.45 8.76
C ALA A 68 -10.92 19.32 7.82
N ALA A 69 -10.11 19.02 6.80
CA ALA A 69 -10.37 17.94 5.87
C ALA A 69 -10.36 16.57 6.56
N ARG A 70 -9.47 16.37 7.55
CA ARG A 70 -9.44 15.16 8.35
C ARG A 70 -10.73 15.00 9.16
N ASP A 71 -11.14 16.03 9.86
CA ASP A 71 -12.31 15.99 10.74
C ASP A 71 -13.61 15.84 9.94
N GLU A 72 -13.64 16.35 8.72
CA GLU A 72 -14.76 16.19 7.78
C GLU A 72 -14.71 14.87 6.97
N GLY A 73 -13.70 14.04 7.15
CA GLY A 73 -13.54 12.80 6.42
C GLY A 73 -13.17 12.96 4.94
N ARG A 74 -12.81 14.17 4.51
CA ARG A 74 -12.45 14.47 3.10
C ARG A 74 -10.98 14.23 2.78
N LEU A 75 -10.19 13.91 3.79
CA LEU A 75 -8.76 13.70 3.61
C LEU A 75 -8.47 12.45 2.78
N ILE A 76 -9.28 11.41 2.96
CA ILE A 76 -9.16 10.15 2.26
C ILE A 76 -9.92 10.24 0.93
N SER A 77 -9.25 10.69 -0.08
CA SER A 77 -9.75 10.74 -1.46
C SER A 77 -8.69 10.16 -2.39
N ALA A 78 -9.11 9.68 -3.55
CA ALA A 78 -8.19 9.10 -4.53
C ALA A 78 -7.10 10.11 -4.91
N ASP A 79 -7.45 11.34 -5.17
CA ASP A 79 -6.52 12.41 -5.54
C ASP A 79 -5.46 12.66 -4.45
N ASN A 80 -5.88 12.75 -3.20
CA ASN A 80 -4.97 12.94 -2.08
C ASN A 80 -4.04 11.74 -1.88
N LEU A 81 -4.57 10.52 -1.97
CA LEU A 81 -3.76 9.31 -1.82
C LEU A 81 -2.75 9.15 -2.96
N LEU A 82 -3.12 9.49 -4.19
CA LEU A 82 -2.20 9.48 -5.33
C LEU A 82 -1.05 10.49 -5.13
N ARG A 83 -1.36 11.71 -4.68
CA ARG A 83 -0.34 12.72 -4.39
C ARG A 83 0.60 12.28 -3.28
N LEU A 84 0.07 11.70 -2.22
CA LEU A 84 0.88 11.20 -1.12
C LEU A 84 1.75 10.03 -1.56
N ALA A 85 1.23 9.13 -2.38
CA ALA A 85 2.01 8.03 -2.95
C ALA A 85 3.20 8.54 -3.75
N ASP A 86 2.98 9.54 -4.60
CA ASP A 86 4.01 10.15 -5.41
C ASP A 86 5.11 10.82 -4.55
N VAL A 87 4.71 11.65 -3.59
CA VAL A 87 5.65 12.37 -2.72
C VAL A 87 6.46 11.43 -1.84
N PHE A 88 5.86 10.37 -1.32
CA PHE A 88 6.52 9.43 -0.42
C PHE A 88 7.10 8.19 -1.13
N GLY A 89 6.98 8.10 -2.44
CA GLY A 89 7.50 6.97 -3.21
C GLY A 89 6.78 5.66 -2.92
N LEU A 90 5.50 5.70 -2.64
CA LEU A 90 4.67 4.55 -2.32
C LEU A 90 3.89 4.08 -3.56
N ASN A 91 3.44 2.82 -3.51
CA ASN A 91 2.56 2.32 -4.56
C ASN A 91 1.16 2.93 -4.40
N PRO A 92 0.68 3.71 -5.38
CA PRO A 92 -0.62 4.35 -5.29
C PRO A 92 -1.78 3.35 -5.24
N VAL A 93 -1.67 2.23 -5.92
CA VAL A 93 -2.72 1.19 -5.92
C VAL A 93 -2.84 0.56 -4.53
N ASP A 94 -1.72 0.31 -3.85
CA ASP A 94 -1.73 -0.20 -2.48
C ASP A 94 -2.48 0.74 -1.53
N LEU A 95 -2.24 2.04 -1.61
CA LEU A 95 -2.96 3.02 -0.81
C LEU A 95 -4.47 3.05 -1.12
N LEU A 96 -4.84 3.01 -2.39
CA LEU A 96 -6.25 3.00 -2.80
C LEU A 96 -6.99 1.76 -2.29
N VAL A 97 -6.34 0.60 -2.33
CA VAL A 97 -6.90 -0.65 -1.83
C VAL A 97 -7.02 -0.62 -0.30
N ARG A 98 -5.99 -0.18 0.41
CA ARG A 98 -5.99 -0.09 1.89
C ARG A 98 -7.11 0.78 2.43
N TYR A 99 -7.41 1.87 1.75
CA TYR A 99 -8.50 2.76 2.10
C TYR A 99 -9.83 2.42 1.42
N GLY A 100 -9.89 1.31 0.69
CA GLY A 100 -11.11 0.77 0.11
C GLY A 100 -11.71 1.60 -1.02
N LEU A 101 -10.91 2.46 -1.65
CA LEU A 101 -11.33 3.20 -2.83
C LEU A 101 -11.31 2.32 -4.10
N VAL A 102 -10.50 1.29 -4.08
CA VAL A 102 -10.46 0.25 -5.10
C VAL A 102 -10.48 -1.11 -4.40
N SER A 103 -11.24 -2.05 -4.92
CA SER A 103 -11.24 -3.39 -4.34
C SER A 103 -9.98 -4.16 -4.74
N HIS A 104 -9.50 -5.01 -3.84
CA HIS A 104 -8.37 -5.89 -4.13
C HIS A 104 -8.67 -6.80 -5.33
N ASP A 105 -9.86 -7.33 -5.40
CA ASP A 105 -10.27 -8.24 -6.48
C ASP A 105 -10.24 -7.54 -7.84
N ALA A 106 -10.72 -6.31 -7.91
CA ALA A 106 -10.66 -5.52 -9.14
C ALA A 106 -9.22 -5.24 -9.59
N THR A 107 -8.30 -5.03 -8.65
CA THR A 107 -6.88 -4.83 -9.01
C THR A 107 -6.22 -6.10 -9.52
N VAL A 108 -6.56 -7.24 -8.93
CA VAL A 108 -6.06 -8.55 -9.37
C VAL A 108 -6.63 -8.91 -10.73
N GLU A 109 -7.91 -8.68 -10.96
CA GLU A 109 -8.56 -8.90 -12.24
C GLU A 109 -7.94 -8.04 -13.34
N TYR A 110 -7.79 -6.76 -13.08
CA TYR A 110 -7.12 -5.85 -14.01
C TYR A 110 -5.69 -6.30 -14.35
N ALA A 111 -4.91 -6.72 -13.34
CA ALA A 111 -3.54 -7.18 -13.55
C ALA A 111 -3.48 -8.46 -14.40
N ARG A 112 -4.47 -9.33 -14.29
CA ARG A 112 -4.58 -10.52 -15.14
C ARG A 112 -4.91 -10.18 -16.58
N ASP A 113 -5.85 -9.27 -16.80
CA ASP A 113 -6.30 -8.86 -18.13
C ASP A 113 -5.27 -7.99 -18.85
N ALA A 114 -4.61 -7.11 -18.11
CA ALA A 114 -3.56 -6.25 -18.65
C ALA A 114 -2.30 -7.02 -19.06
N GLY A 115 -2.17 -8.27 -18.60
CA GLY A 115 -0.96 -9.07 -18.82
C GLY A 115 0.25 -8.53 -18.05
N PRO A 116 1.39 -9.18 -18.19
CA PRO A 116 2.61 -8.63 -17.64
C PRO A 116 2.86 -7.28 -18.31
N ALA A 117 3.01 -6.24 -17.49
CA ALA A 117 3.41 -4.95 -18.00
C ALA A 117 4.60 -5.15 -18.94
N PRO A 118 4.61 -4.55 -20.12
CA PRO A 118 5.77 -4.65 -20.98
C PRO A 118 6.93 -4.23 -20.11
N ALA A 119 7.88 -5.15 -19.95
CA ALA A 119 9.09 -4.81 -19.24
C ALA A 119 9.60 -3.56 -19.94
N THR A 120 9.52 -2.44 -19.28
CA THR A 120 10.25 -1.26 -19.68
C THR A 120 11.70 -1.66 -19.51
N THR A 121 12.17 -2.44 -20.45
CA THR A 121 13.57 -2.50 -20.71
C THR A 121 13.90 -1.08 -21.10
N GLY A 122 14.30 -0.31 -20.13
CA GLY A 122 14.98 0.95 -20.35
C GLY A 122 16.34 0.67 -20.95
N THR A 123 16.35 -0.13 -21.99
CA THR A 123 17.34 0.00 -23.01
C THR A 123 16.95 1.29 -23.70
N ALA A 124 17.42 2.37 -23.12
CA ALA A 124 17.68 3.50 -23.94
C ALA A 124 18.46 2.94 -25.12
N ASP A 125 17.77 2.78 -26.21
CA ASP A 125 18.40 2.49 -27.48
C ASP A 125 19.15 3.75 -27.86
N THR A 126 20.29 3.91 -27.23
CA THR A 126 21.30 4.89 -27.63
C THR A 126 21.95 4.49 -28.95
N ALA A 127 21.53 3.37 -29.51
CA ALA A 127 22.04 2.91 -30.80
C ALA A 127 21.58 3.77 -31.99
N GLY A 128 20.66 4.71 -31.76
CA GLY A 128 20.17 5.61 -32.82
C GLY A 128 20.81 6.99 -32.85
N LEU A 129 21.60 7.33 -31.85
CA LEU A 129 22.33 8.60 -31.82
C LEU A 129 23.77 8.40 -32.34
N HIS A 130 23.85 7.97 -33.59
CA HIS A 130 25.07 8.29 -34.32
C HIS A 130 25.07 9.79 -34.58
N PRO A 131 26.02 10.52 -34.08
CA PRO A 131 26.21 11.88 -34.56
C PRO A 131 26.47 11.73 -36.06
N ARG A 132 25.54 12.24 -36.83
CA ARG A 132 25.82 12.44 -38.24
C ARG A 132 27.01 13.39 -38.34
N MET A 133 28.15 12.80 -38.51
CA MET A 133 29.31 13.53 -38.96
C MET A 133 29.27 13.65 -40.48
N ASP A 134 28.17 14.18 -40.97
CA ASP A 134 28.11 14.70 -42.31
C ASP A 134 28.23 16.22 -42.22
N LEU A 135 29.43 16.63 -41.90
CA LEU A 135 29.87 17.96 -42.21
C LEU A 135 30.33 17.91 -43.65
N PRO A 136 29.71 18.65 -44.57
CA PRO A 136 30.20 18.74 -45.89
C PRO A 136 31.62 19.39 -45.85
N PRO A 137 32.54 18.86 -46.62
CA PRO A 137 33.84 19.48 -46.69
C PRO A 137 33.69 20.89 -47.26
N LEU A 138 34.32 21.80 -46.59
CA LEU A 138 34.39 23.18 -47.04
C LEU A 138 35.23 23.27 -48.31
#